data_763f6d902a28f84c563b7dde47286b94
#
_entry.id   763f6d902a28f84c563b7dde47286b94
#
_cell.length_a   1.000
_cell.length_b   1.000
_cell.length_c   1.000
_cell.angle_alpha   90.00
_cell.angle_beta   90.00
_cell.angle_gamma   90.00
#
_symmetry.space_group_name_H-M   'P 1'
#
loop_
_entity.id
_entity.type
_entity.pdbx_description
1 polymer ?
#
loop_
_entity_poly.entity_id
_entity_poly.type
_entity_poly.pdbx_seq_one_letter_code
_entity_poly.pdbx_strand_id
1 'polypeptide(L)'
;MTSGRFPGAPGMVAQAQENLTQAGVAETIGALAADAGYYSAENVSHLEGAQIDPYIATERLKHHEKVLCDPGAPLPDNLTPKERMARKLRTKQGRETYAKRKGIVEPIFGQVKQVGGFRQFLMRGLEKMRGEWNLICLTHNLKKLFRSGFEVLTRTDGGRCAIAGG
;
A
#
# COMPACT_ATOMS: atom_id res chain seq x y z
N MET A 1 -10.08 4.10 28.41
CA MET A 1 -9.12 4.82 27.54
C MET A 1 -8.37 3.77 26.71
N THR A 2 -8.89 3.43 25.56
CA THR A 2 -8.24 2.49 24.64
C THR A 2 -7.07 3.21 23.99
N SER A 3 -5.87 2.77 24.35
CA SER A 3 -4.62 3.17 23.70
C SER A 3 -4.77 3.05 22.17
N GLY A 4 -4.64 4.17 21.47
CA GLY A 4 -4.74 4.23 20.02
C GLY A 4 -3.55 3.55 19.34
N ARG A 5 -3.42 2.25 19.52
CA ARG A 5 -2.48 1.41 18.79
C ARG A 5 -2.96 1.39 17.34
N PHE A 6 -2.14 1.83 16.41
CA PHE A 6 -2.39 1.65 14.98
C PHE A 6 -2.73 0.17 14.73
N PRO A 7 -3.77 -0.13 13.93
CA PRO A 7 -4.05 -1.52 13.59
C PRO A 7 -2.78 -2.13 13.01
N GLY A 8 -2.38 -3.30 13.51
CA GLY A 8 -1.25 -4.03 12.96
C GLY A 8 -1.45 -4.34 11.47
N ALA A 9 -0.42 -4.84 10.79
CA ALA A 9 -0.53 -5.20 9.37
C ALA A 9 -1.81 -5.97 9.01
N PRO A 10 -2.30 -6.92 9.82
CA PRO A 10 -3.56 -7.62 9.57
C PRO A 10 -4.79 -6.72 9.48
N GLY A 11 -4.93 -5.75 10.40
CA GLY A 11 -6.06 -4.84 10.40
C GLY A 11 -6.08 -3.90 9.19
N MET A 12 -4.91 -3.46 8.74
CA MET A 12 -4.77 -2.64 7.54
C MET A 12 -5.13 -3.42 6.26
N VAL A 13 -4.75 -4.70 6.19
CA VAL A 13 -5.09 -5.57 5.05
C VAL A 13 -6.57 -5.85 5.00
N ALA A 14 -7.20 -6.17 6.14
CA ALA A 14 -8.65 -6.37 6.21
C ALA A 14 -9.41 -5.13 5.75
N GLN A 15 -9.02 -3.95 6.20
CA GLN A 15 -9.63 -2.69 5.76
C GLN A 15 -9.41 -2.43 4.27
N ALA A 16 -8.23 -2.72 3.73
CA ALA A 16 -7.95 -2.56 2.31
C ALA A 16 -8.81 -3.52 1.46
N GLN A 17 -8.95 -4.78 1.89
CA GLN A 17 -9.77 -5.76 1.21
C GLN A 17 -11.26 -5.37 1.24
N GLU A 18 -11.74 -4.87 2.37
CA GLU A 18 -13.10 -4.34 2.50
C GLU A 18 -13.34 -3.18 1.54
N ASN A 19 -12.40 -2.22 1.47
CA ASN A 19 -12.49 -1.09 0.55
C ASN A 19 -12.53 -1.54 -0.92
N LEU A 20 -11.73 -2.54 -1.31
CA LEU A 20 -11.76 -3.12 -2.66
C LEU A 20 -13.13 -3.74 -2.97
N THR A 21 -13.67 -4.50 -2.03
CA THR A 21 -14.99 -5.12 -2.16
C THR A 21 -16.09 -4.08 -2.32
N GLN A 22 -16.07 -3.01 -1.50
CA GLN A 22 -17.01 -1.90 -1.60
C GLN A 22 -16.90 -1.13 -2.92
N ALA A 23 -15.69 -1.07 -3.50
CA ALA A 23 -15.45 -0.48 -4.82
C ALA A 23 -15.84 -1.39 -5.99
N GLY A 24 -16.38 -2.58 -5.73
CA GLY A 24 -16.75 -3.55 -6.77
C GLY A 24 -15.56 -4.26 -7.40
N VAL A 25 -14.38 -4.22 -6.79
CA VAL A 25 -13.18 -4.90 -7.25
C VAL A 25 -13.17 -6.32 -6.68
N ALA A 26 -13.27 -7.32 -7.57
CA ALA A 26 -13.31 -8.74 -7.18
C ALA A 26 -11.93 -9.32 -6.85
N GLU A 27 -10.86 -8.61 -7.17
CA GLU A 27 -9.49 -9.07 -6.96
C GLU A 27 -9.13 -9.07 -5.46
N THR A 28 -8.38 -10.08 -5.05
CA THR A 28 -7.86 -10.19 -3.67
C THR A 28 -6.42 -9.70 -3.60
N ILE A 29 -6.02 -9.25 -2.41
CA ILE A 29 -4.63 -8.81 -2.18
C ILE A 29 -3.73 -10.04 -2.17
N GLY A 30 -2.90 -10.21 -3.21
CA GLY A 30 -1.99 -11.35 -3.33
C GLY A 30 -0.62 -11.14 -2.65
N ALA A 31 -0.19 -9.89 -2.47
CA ALA A 31 1.11 -9.58 -1.87
C ALA A 31 1.09 -8.28 -1.07
N LEU A 32 1.89 -8.22 0.00
CA LEU A 32 2.05 -7.04 0.86
C LEU A 32 3.52 -6.65 0.98
N ALA A 33 3.85 -5.42 0.63
CA ALA A 33 5.18 -4.86 0.89
C ALA A 33 5.11 -3.82 2.02
N ALA A 34 5.91 -4.00 3.07
CA ALA A 34 5.90 -3.12 4.24
C ALA A 34 7.30 -2.83 4.79
N ASP A 35 7.41 -1.75 5.56
CA ASP A 35 8.64 -1.34 6.24
C ASP A 35 8.98 -2.24 7.42
N ALA A 36 10.23 -2.14 7.88
CA ALA A 36 10.75 -2.92 8.99
C ALA A 36 9.96 -2.76 10.31
N GLY A 37 9.30 -1.61 10.50
CA GLY A 37 8.43 -1.38 11.65
C GLY A 37 7.21 -2.31 11.72
N TYR A 38 6.83 -2.95 10.63
CA TYR A 38 5.73 -3.92 10.57
C TYR A 38 6.18 -5.36 10.70
N TYR A 39 7.50 -5.60 10.80
CA TYR A 39 8.00 -6.95 10.92
C TYR A 39 7.73 -7.52 12.32
N SER A 40 6.96 -8.59 12.38
CA SER A 40 6.87 -9.52 13.49
C SER A 40 6.59 -10.92 12.94
N ALA A 41 7.03 -11.96 13.66
CA ALA A 41 6.75 -13.33 13.24
C ALA A 41 5.24 -13.59 13.17
N GLU A 42 4.48 -12.99 14.08
CA GLU A 42 3.03 -13.08 14.15
C GLU A 42 2.36 -12.44 12.91
N ASN A 43 2.80 -11.22 12.51
CA ASN A 43 2.30 -10.56 11.30
C ASN A 43 2.59 -11.38 10.04
N VAL A 44 3.80 -11.95 9.94
CA VAL A 44 4.18 -12.81 8.80
C VAL A 44 3.28 -14.04 8.74
N SER A 45 3.15 -14.77 9.86
CA SER A 45 2.30 -15.97 9.93
C SER A 45 0.84 -15.68 9.62
N HIS A 46 0.31 -14.55 10.09
CA HIS A 46 -1.06 -14.12 9.81
C HIS A 46 -1.27 -13.83 8.31
N LEU A 47 -0.34 -13.15 7.66
CA LEU A 47 -0.41 -12.84 6.22
C LEU A 47 -0.31 -14.11 5.38
N GLU A 48 0.59 -15.01 5.70
CA GLU A 48 0.74 -16.30 5.04
C GLU A 48 -0.53 -17.15 5.20
N GLY A 49 -1.12 -17.17 6.39
CA GLY A 49 -2.41 -17.83 6.65
C GLY A 49 -3.57 -17.25 5.86
N ALA A 50 -3.52 -15.95 5.55
CA ALA A 50 -4.48 -15.28 4.67
C ALA A 50 -4.15 -15.41 3.16
N GLN A 51 -3.17 -16.24 2.79
CA GLN A 51 -2.66 -16.42 1.42
C GLN A 51 -2.11 -15.13 0.79
N ILE A 52 -1.61 -14.21 1.62
CA ILE A 52 -0.97 -12.97 1.18
C ILE A 52 0.54 -13.13 1.31
N ASP A 53 1.24 -12.95 0.22
CA ASP A 53 2.69 -13.11 0.16
C ASP A 53 3.41 -11.90 0.79
N PRO A 54 4.04 -12.03 1.99
CA PRO A 54 4.63 -10.89 2.69
C PRO A 54 6.03 -10.56 2.16
N TYR A 55 6.31 -9.27 1.94
CA TYR A 55 7.61 -8.67 1.63
C TYR A 55 7.89 -7.57 2.66
N ILE A 56 8.22 -7.95 3.88
CA ILE A 56 8.43 -7.02 5.00
C ILE A 56 9.93 -6.88 5.27
N ALA A 57 10.45 -5.66 5.26
CA ALA A 57 11.86 -5.45 5.60
C ALA A 57 12.13 -5.93 7.03
N THR A 58 13.20 -6.68 7.20
CA THR A 58 13.66 -7.16 8.53
C THR A 58 14.69 -6.22 9.14
N GLU A 59 15.31 -5.39 8.29
CA GLU A 59 16.33 -4.40 8.61
C GLU A 59 16.44 -3.38 7.47
N ARG A 60 17.26 -2.34 7.66
CA ARG A 60 17.47 -1.33 6.62
C ARG A 60 18.32 -1.90 5.49
N LEU A 61 17.69 -2.22 4.35
CA LEU A 61 18.39 -2.68 3.15
C LEU A 61 19.22 -1.53 2.57
N LYS A 62 20.52 -1.76 2.36
CA LYS A 62 21.42 -0.81 1.69
C LYS A 62 21.14 -0.82 0.19
N HIS A 63 21.05 0.36 -0.44
CA HIS A 63 20.74 0.51 -1.86
C HIS A 63 21.67 -0.22 -2.83
N HIS A 64 22.91 -0.50 -2.41
CA HIS A 64 23.96 -1.11 -3.23
C HIS A 64 24.29 -2.56 -2.84
N GLU A 65 23.48 -3.18 -1.96
CA GLU A 65 23.70 -4.56 -1.57
C GLU A 65 23.42 -5.48 -2.77
N LYS A 66 24.43 -6.24 -3.21
CA LYS A 66 24.31 -7.19 -4.32
C LYS A 66 23.29 -8.26 -3.97
N VAL A 67 22.59 -8.77 -4.97
CA VAL A 67 21.72 -9.95 -4.83
C VAL A 67 22.61 -11.11 -4.42
N LEU A 68 22.53 -11.53 -3.17
CA LEU A 68 23.39 -12.57 -2.61
C LEU A 68 22.72 -13.94 -2.58
N CYS A 69 21.46 -14.04 -2.98
CA CYS A 69 20.70 -15.28 -2.87
C CYS A 69 20.12 -15.69 -4.22
N ASP A 70 20.50 -16.88 -4.68
CA ASP A 70 19.81 -17.57 -5.74
C ASP A 70 18.45 -18.08 -5.21
N PRO A 71 17.33 -17.80 -5.90
CA PRO A 71 16.02 -18.34 -5.52
C PRO A 71 15.98 -19.87 -5.48
N GLY A 72 16.78 -20.53 -6.32
CA GLY A 72 16.88 -21.98 -6.43
C GLY A 72 17.84 -22.65 -5.45
N ALA A 73 18.61 -21.89 -4.70
CA ALA A 73 19.53 -22.48 -3.72
C ALA A 73 18.77 -23.09 -2.55
N PRO A 74 19.14 -24.33 -2.11
CA PRO A 74 18.45 -24.99 -1.02
C PRO A 74 18.49 -24.15 0.25
N LEU A 75 17.34 -24.07 0.92
CA LEU A 75 17.23 -23.39 2.21
C LEU A 75 17.94 -24.25 3.27
N PRO A 76 18.82 -23.68 4.08
CA PRO A 76 19.28 -24.37 5.29
C PRO A 76 18.09 -24.67 6.19
N ASP A 77 18.03 -25.89 6.75
CA ASP A 77 16.88 -26.35 7.54
C ASP A 77 16.62 -25.55 8.83
N ASN A 78 17.57 -24.74 9.27
CA ASN A 78 17.53 -24.02 10.55
C ASN A 78 17.33 -22.49 10.44
N LEU A 79 16.78 -21.99 9.34
CA LEU A 79 16.54 -20.56 9.20
C LEU A 79 15.38 -20.08 10.07
N THR A 80 15.63 -19.03 10.86
CA THR A 80 14.58 -18.31 11.56
C THR A 80 13.61 -17.63 10.57
N PRO A 81 12.36 -17.36 10.97
CA PRO A 81 11.41 -16.62 10.11
C PRO A 81 11.96 -15.28 9.60
N LYS A 82 12.77 -14.62 10.45
CA LYS A 82 13.43 -13.34 10.09
C LYS A 82 14.48 -13.53 8.98
N GLU A 83 15.29 -14.54 9.07
CA GLU A 83 16.31 -14.87 8.06
C GLU A 83 15.70 -15.32 6.74
N ARG A 84 14.61 -16.10 6.80
CA ARG A 84 13.83 -16.47 5.61
C ARG A 84 13.30 -15.23 4.88
N MET A 85 12.72 -14.30 5.62
CA MET A 85 12.21 -13.04 5.04
C MET A 85 13.35 -12.19 4.48
N ALA A 86 14.47 -12.03 5.21
CA ALA A 86 15.64 -11.32 4.73
C ALA A 86 16.19 -11.91 3.43
N ARG A 87 16.29 -13.25 3.35
CA ARG A 87 16.71 -13.96 2.15
C ARG A 87 15.74 -13.75 0.98
N LYS A 88 14.44 -13.88 1.22
CA LYS A 88 13.39 -13.63 0.23
C LYS A 88 13.53 -12.24 -0.39
N LEU A 89 13.74 -11.21 0.42
CA LEU A 89 13.94 -9.84 -0.05
C LEU A 89 15.24 -9.63 -0.83
N ARG A 90 16.24 -10.49 -0.66
CA ARG A 90 17.51 -10.44 -1.40
C ARG A 90 17.47 -11.17 -2.74
N THR A 91 16.41 -11.93 -3.03
CA THR A 91 16.18 -12.51 -4.36
C THR A 91 15.85 -11.41 -5.38
N LYS A 92 16.06 -11.70 -6.67
CA LYS A 92 15.70 -10.75 -7.74
C LYS A 92 14.22 -10.37 -7.67
N GLN A 93 13.34 -11.37 -7.59
CA GLN A 93 11.89 -11.16 -7.49
C GLN A 93 11.50 -10.39 -6.23
N GLY A 94 12.08 -10.73 -5.09
CA GLY A 94 11.83 -10.05 -3.82
C GLY A 94 12.21 -8.58 -3.86
N ARG A 95 13.36 -8.25 -4.45
CA ARG A 95 13.81 -6.86 -4.63
C ARG A 95 12.91 -6.08 -5.58
N GLU A 96 12.52 -6.65 -6.70
CA GLU A 96 11.62 -6.01 -7.66
C GLU A 96 10.25 -5.73 -7.02
N THR A 97 9.68 -6.72 -6.32
CA THR A 97 8.40 -6.56 -5.64
C THR A 97 8.48 -5.52 -4.51
N TYR A 98 9.52 -5.58 -3.69
CA TYR A 98 9.71 -4.60 -2.62
C TYR A 98 9.99 -3.19 -3.12
N ALA A 99 10.71 -3.05 -4.25
CA ALA A 99 11.01 -1.75 -4.86
C ALA A 99 9.75 -1.03 -5.37
N LYS A 100 8.72 -1.75 -5.80
CA LYS A 100 7.43 -1.16 -6.23
C LYS A 100 6.81 -0.27 -5.16
N ARG A 101 7.05 -0.57 -3.88
CA ARG A 101 6.59 0.24 -2.74
C ARG A 101 6.98 1.73 -2.88
N LYS A 102 8.23 2.00 -3.25
CA LYS A 102 8.71 3.38 -3.42
C LYS A 102 7.98 4.10 -4.56
N GLY A 103 7.77 3.41 -5.68
CA GLY A 103 7.07 3.97 -6.83
C GLY A 103 5.59 4.24 -6.61
N ILE A 104 4.96 3.58 -5.64
CA ILE A 104 3.52 3.74 -5.34
C ILE A 104 3.27 4.82 -4.29
N VAL A 105 4.00 4.77 -3.18
CA VAL A 105 3.70 5.59 -1.99
C VAL A 105 4.41 6.95 -2.02
N GLU A 106 5.70 6.97 -2.33
CA GLU A 106 6.50 8.21 -2.29
C GLU A 106 6.00 9.30 -3.25
N PRO A 107 5.63 8.99 -4.53
CA PRO A 107 5.11 10.00 -5.45
C PRO A 107 3.80 10.64 -4.97
N ILE A 108 2.92 9.87 -4.32
CA ILE A 108 1.65 10.38 -3.79
C ILE A 108 1.91 11.42 -2.71
N PHE A 109 2.76 11.11 -1.74
CA PHE A 109 3.15 12.06 -0.70
C PHE A 109 3.91 13.26 -1.25
N GLY A 110 4.75 13.07 -2.26
CA GLY A 110 5.42 14.14 -2.99
C GLY A 110 4.40 15.09 -3.65
N GLN A 111 3.41 14.56 -4.34
CA GLN A 111 2.36 15.36 -4.96
C GLN A 111 1.48 16.08 -3.94
N VAL A 112 1.07 15.42 -2.86
CA VAL A 112 0.27 16.03 -1.80
C VAL A 112 1.04 17.18 -1.14
N LYS A 113 2.33 16.99 -0.81
CA LYS A 113 3.14 17.99 -0.10
C LYS A 113 3.65 19.10 -1.00
N GLN A 114 4.11 18.80 -2.20
CA GLN A 114 4.78 19.79 -3.08
C GLN A 114 3.79 20.48 -4.02
N VAL A 115 2.91 19.71 -4.68
CA VAL A 115 1.95 20.26 -5.64
C VAL A 115 0.67 20.71 -4.93
N GLY A 116 0.20 19.95 -3.94
CA GLY A 116 -0.99 20.28 -3.16
C GLY A 116 -0.75 21.28 -2.04
N GLY A 117 0.50 21.51 -1.64
CA GLY A 117 0.86 22.44 -0.56
C GLY A 117 0.54 21.94 0.86
N PHE A 118 0.03 20.71 1.02
CA PHE A 118 -0.39 20.13 2.30
C PHE A 118 0.82 19.58 3.05
N ARG A 119 1.57 20.45 3.71
CA ARG A 119 2.78 20.06 4.46
C ARG A 119 2.53 19.70 5.92
N GLN A 120 1.40 20.17 6.47
CA GLN A 120 0.99 19.95 7.86
C GLN A 120 -0.52 19.95 7.96
N PHE A 121 -1.06 19.28 8.97
CA PHE A 121 -2.48 19.39 9.32
C PHE A 121 -2.78 20.74 9.96
N LEU A 122 -3.89 21.34 9.55
CA LEU A 122 -4.36 22.63 10.08
C LEU A 122 -5.27 22.44 11.30
N MET A 123 -5.92 21.26 11.38
CA MET A 123 -6.85 20.95 12.47
C MET A 123 -6.17 20.15 13.58
N ARG A 124 -6.66 20.32 14.81
CA ARG A 124 -6.21 19.56 15.98
C ARG A 124 -7.24 18.52 16.38
N GLY A 125 -6.76 17.38 16.88
CA GLY A 125 -7.59 16.23 17.28
C GLY A 125 -7.77 15.21 16.17
N LEU A 126 -7.76 13.93 16.56
CA LEU A 126 -7.70 12.79 15.63
C LEU A 126 -8.85 12.77 14.61
N GLU A 127 -10.06 13.05 15.06
CA GLU A 127 -11.28 13.08 14.24
C GLU A 127 -11.18 14.14 13.14
N LYS A 128 -10.80 15.36 13.51
CA LYS A 128 -10.66 16.48 12.56
C LYS A 128 -9.50 16.25 11.58
N MET A 129 -8.37 15.72 12.08
CA MET A 129 -7.23 15.36 11.22
C MET A 129 -7.60 14.24 10.23
N ARG A 130 -8.43 13.27 10.62
CA ARG A 130 -8.96 12.24 9.69
C ARG A 130 -9.84 12.86 8.62
N GLY A 131 -10.71 13.78 8.99
CA GLY A 131 -11.54 14.51 8.02
C GLY A 131 -10.70 15.30 7.02
N GLU A 132 -9.70 16.05 7.51
CA GLU A 132 -8.76 16.80 6.68
C GLU A 132 -7.97 15.86 5.73
N TRP A 133 -7.48 14.74 6.25
CA TRP A 133 -6.78 13.74 5.43
C TRP A 133 -7.67 13.14 4.33
N ASN A 134 -8.91 12.79 4.66
CA ASN A 134 -9.86 12.27 3.68
C ASN A 134 -10.13 13.29 2.55
N LEU A 135 -10.23 14.56 2.89
CA LEU A 135 -10.41 15.63 1.90
C LEU A 135 -9.19 15.80 0.99
N ILE A 136 -7.99 15.71 1.56
CA ILE A 136 -6.73 15.73 0.80
C ILE A 136 -6.67 14.54 -0.16
N CYS A 137 -6.97 13.34 0.31
CA CYS A 137 -7.00 12.13 -0.52
C CYS A 137 -8.05 12.22 -1.63
N LEU A 138 -9.26 12.70 -1.33
CA LEU A 138 -10.32 12.93 -2.31
C LEU A 138 -9.86 13.89 -3.41
N THR A 139 -9.28 15.03 -3.03
CA THR A 139 -8.77 16.02 -3.98
C THR A 139 -7.67 15.44 -4.88
N HIS A 140 -6.76 14.66 -4.29
CA HIS A 140 -5.71 13.97 -5.04
C HIS A 140 -6.30 12.98 -6.06
N ASN A 141 -7.26 12.17 -5.64
CA ASN A 141 -7.91 11.18 -6.48
C ASN A 141 -8.73 11.82 -7.62
N LEU A 142 -9.46 12.90 -7.35
CA LEU A 142 -10.19 13.66 -8.37
C LEU A 142 -9.24 14.25 -9.42
N LYS A 143 -8.10 14.84 -9.00
CA LYS A 143 -7.07 15.32 -9.93
C LYS A 143 -6.49 14.19 -10.78
N LYS A 144 -6.32 13.00 -10.21
CA LYS A 144 -5.82 11.83 -10.94
C LYS A 144 -6.84 11.35 -11.97
N LEU A 145 -8.11 11.24 -11.61
CA LEU A 145 -9.20 10.87 -12.51
C LEU A 145 -9.31 11.88 -13.66
N PHE A 146 -9.30 13.17 -13.38
CA PHE A 146 -9.33 14.20 -14.39
C PHE A 146 -8.18 14.09 -15.39
N ARG A 147 -6.96 13.83 -14.91
CA ARG A 147 -5.77 13.68 -15.76
C ARG A 147 -5.75 12.37 -16.56
N SER A 148 -6.45 11.34 -16.12
CA SER A 148 -6.56 10.07 -16.87
C SER A 148 -7.56 10.12 -18.02
N GLY A 149 -8.17 11.27 -18.31
CA GLY A 149 -9.17 11.41 -19.37
C GLY A 149 -10.47 10.70 -19.03
N PHE A 150 -10.86 10.70 -17.75
CA PHE A 150 -12.12 10.09 -17.30
C PHE A 150 -13.31 10.79 -17.98
N GLU A 151 -14.01 10.05 -18.84
CA GLU A 151 -15.25 10.51 -19.46
C GLU A 151 -16.40 10.46 -18.45
N VAL A 152 -16.96 11.61 -18.12
CA VAL A 152 -18.13 11.69 -17.24
C VAL A 152 -19.36 11.32 -18.06
N LEU A 153 -19.94 10.17 -17.76
CA LEU A 153 -21.26 9.82 -18.30
C LEU A 153 -22.32 10.64 -17.57
N THR A 154 -22.80 11.69 -18.19
CA THR A 154 -23.95 12.44 -17.68
C THR A 154 -25.22 11.71 -18.07
N ARG A 155 -26.05 11.36 -17.09
CA ARG A 155 -27.38 10.82 -17.31
C ARG A 155 -28.30 11.98 -17.66
N THR A 156 -28.71 12.09 -18.91
CA THR A 156 -29.77 13.03 -19.31
C THR A 156 -31.14 12.40 -19.05
N ASP A 157 -32.09 13.21 -18.59
CA ASP A 157 -33.47 12.79 -18.43
C ASP A 157 -34.04 12.31 -19.79
N GLY A 158 -34.23 11.00 -19.91
CA GLY A 158 -34.67 10.34 -21.14
C GLY A 158 -33.93 9.05 -21.46
N GLY A 159 -33.01 8.58 -20.61
CA GLY A 159 -32.43 7.24 -20.72
C GLY A 159 -31.30 7.08 -21.75
N ARG A 160 -30.82 8.13 -22.39
CA ARG A 160 -29.62 8.08 -23.25
C ARG A 160 -28.40 8.62 -22.51
N CYS A 161 -27.35 7.83 -22.45
CA CYS A 161 -26.02 8.31 -22.00
C CYS A 161 -25.39 9.16 -23.12
N ALA A 162 -25.06 10.41 -22.83
CA ALA A 162 -24.23 11.24 -23.69
C ALA A 162 -22.82 11.31 -23.11
N ILE A 163 -21.80 11.16 -23.96
CA ILE A 163 -20.40 11.36 -23.62
C ILE A 163 -20.09 12.83 -23.81
N ALA A 164 -19.74 13.55 -22.74
CA ALA A 164 -19.25 14.91 -22.84
C ALA A 164 -17.73 14.84 -23.06
N GLY A 165 -17.30 14.98 -24.31
CA GLY A 165 -15.91 15.20 -24.66
C GLY A 165 -15.56 16.67 -24.47
N GLY A 166 -14.43 16.94 -23.78
CA GLY A 166 -13.80 18.26 -23.68
C GLY A 166 -12.42 18.23 -24.26
#